data_f58d05a9f7286a4ba9e01aeb87fb76d8
#
_entry.id   f58d05a9f7286a4ba9e01aeb87fb76d8
#
_cell.length_a   1.000
_cell.length_b   1.000
_cell.length_c   1.000
_cell.angle_alpha   90.00
_cell.angle_beta   90.00
_cell.angle_gamma   90.00
#
_symmetry.space_group_name_H-M   'P 1'
#
loop_
_entity.id
_entity.type
_entity.pdbx_description
1 polymer ?
#
loop_
_entity_poly.entity_id
_entity_poly.type
_entity_poly.pdbx_seq_one_letter_code
_entity_poly.pdbx_strand_id
1 'polypeptide(L)'
;ERDMTATKGLEGIVATTSAISSIIDGALTYRGINIDELAEHATFEETIYLLWHGKLPNRAELKSLMDELAANAALPDELLTQLRTYPPGANSMAALRSAVSALALYDEEANDMSPEANLRKAVKLQAKLPTIVAAFARIREGKEPIQPKSGVSIAHNFLYMLTGKDPDEVAVKALDKALVLHADHELNASTFAARVTVATLSDIYSGVTSAIGALKGPLHGGANEAVMIMLDEIGSIENVEKYISDKLERKEKIMGFGHRVYKNGDPRAKHLQKMSRELGERAGNLK
;
A
#
# COMPACT_ATOMS: atom_id res chain seq x y z
N GLU A 1 -29.17 36.43 -15.91
CA GLU A 1 -28.11 35.97 -14.97
C GLU A 1 -28.21 34.46 -14.85
N ARG A 2 -27.27 33.73 -15.48
CA ARG A 2 -27.15 32.28 -15.27
C ARG A 2 -26.51 32.07 -13.91
N ASP A 3 -27.32 31.54 -13.00
CA ASP A 3 -26.83 31.02 -11.72
C ASP A 3 -25.73 29.97 -11.99
N MET A 4 -24.48 30.39 -11.89
CA MET A 4 -23.35 29.46 -11.95
C MET A 4 -23.28 28.75 -10.60
N THR A 5 -24.18 27.79 -10.39
CA THR A 5 -24.04 26.81 -9.33
C THR A 5 -22.67 26.14 -9.50
N ALA A 6 -21.77 26.39 -8.56
CA ALA A 6 -20.45 25.76 -8.53
C ALA A 6 -20.66 24.24 -8.59
N THR A 7 -20.27 23.62 -9.69
CA THR A 7 -20.34 22.17 -9.83
C THR A 7 -19.40 21.57 -8.78
N LYS A 8 -19.89 20.58 -8.01
CA LYS A 8 -19.13 19.88 -6.97
C LYS A 8 -18.01 19.00 -7.50
N GLY A 9 -17.34 19.43 -8.55
CA GLY A 9 -16.32 18.65 -9.25
C GLY A 9 -16.92 17.38 -9.89
N LEU A 10 -16.33 16.21 -9.61
CA LEU A 10 -16.76 14.92 -10.15
C LEU A 10 -17.71 14.15 -9.22
N GLU A 11 -18.27 14.77 -8.20
CA GLU A 11 -19.21 14.10 -7.31
C GLU A 11 -20.47 13.62 -8.06
N GLY A 12 -20.74 12.31 -7.99
CA GLY A 12 -21.87 11.69 -8.71
C GLY A 12 -21.63 11.41 -10.20
N ILE A 13 -20.45 11.69 -10.71
CA ILE A 13 -20.09 11.39 -12.10
C ILE A 13 -19.40 10.02 -12.16
N VAL A 14 -19.87 9.14 -13.02
CA VAL A 14 -19.20 7.88 -13.36
C VAL A 14 -17.99 8.20 -14.24
N ALA A 15 -16.80 8.26 -13.66
CA ALA A 15 -15.58 8.59 -14.39
C ALA A 15 -15.14 7.45 -15.33
N THR A 16 -15.32 6.20 -14.89
CA THR A 16 -15.03 4.99 -15.68
C THR A 16 -15.64 3.76 -15.02
N THR A 17 -15.56 2.61 -15.68
CA THR A 17 -15.89 1.29 -15.12
C THR A 17 -14.60 0.50 -14.86
N SER A 18 -14.63 -0.42 -13.90
CA SER A 18 -13.52 -1.30 -13.57
C SER A 18 -13.96 -2.76 -13.59
N ALA A 19 -13.13 -3.63 -14.16
CA ALA A 19 -13.29 -5.07 -14.07
C ALA A 19 -12.40 -5.69 -12.96
N ILE A 20 -11.70 -4.86 -12.19
CA ILE A 20 -10.69 -5.31 -11.21
C ILE A 20 -11.33 -5.55 -9.86
N SER A 21 -12.06 -4.58 -9.33
CA SER A 21 -12.77 -4.72 -8.06
C SER A 21 -14.15 -4.11 -8.11
N SER A 22 -15.01 -4.51 -7.20
CA SER A 22 -16.33 -3.93 -7.02
C SER A 22 -16.72 -3.92 -5.55
N ILE A 23 -17.57 -2.95 -5.17
CA ILE A 23 -18.20 -2.88 -3.86
C ILE A 23 -19.71 -2.92 -4.09
N ILE A 24 -20.32 -4.08 -3.79
CA ILE A 24 -21.75 -4.31 -3.95
C ILE A 24 -22.31 -4.71 -2.59
N ASP A 25 -23.33 -4.00 -2.11
CA ASP A 25 -23.97 -4.22 -0.80
C ASP A 25 -22.96 -4.27 0.37
N GLY A 26 -21.88 -3.49 0.27
CA GLY A 26 -20.82 -3.44 1.27
C GLY A 26 -19.79 -4.57 1.18
N ALA A 27 -19.94 -5.50 0.24
CA ALA A 27 -18.96 -6.55 -0.02
C ALA A 27 -17.93 -6.07 -1.06
N LEU A 28 -16.66 -6.06 -0.69
CA LEU A 28 -15.53 -5.82 -1.62
C LEU A 28 -15.16 -7.14 -2.30
N THR A 29 -14.99 -7.10 -3.62
CA THR A 29 -14.52 -8.25 -4.40
C THR A 29 -13.32 -7.86 -5.27
N TYR A 30 -12.40 -8.79 -5.50
CA TYR A 30 -11.34 -8.69 -6.50
C TYR A 30 -11.60 -9.70 -7.61
N ARG A 31 -11.78 -9.23 -8.86
CA ARG A 31 -12.11 -10.09 -10.01
C ARG A 31 -13.30 -11.03 -9.73
N GLY A 32 -14.27 -10.56 -8.93
CA GLY A 32 -15.46 -11.32 -8.55
C GLY A 32 -15.30 -12.25 -7.34
N ILE A 33 -14.10 -12.40 -6.78
CA ILE A 33 -13.85 -13.18 -5.56
C ILE A 33 -14.00 -12.26 -4.35
N ASN A 34 -14.78 -12.69 -3.36
CA ASN A 34 -15.00 -11.93 -2.13
C ASN A 34 -13.68 -11.75 -1.37
N ILE A 35 -13.47 -10.54 -0.83
CA ILE A 35 -12.27 -10.20 -0.06
C ILE A 35 -12.08 -11.09 1.17
N ASP A 36 -13.16 -11.57 1.78
CA ASP A 36 -13.11 -12.48 2.92
C ASP A 36 -12.44 -13.80 2.55
N GLU A 37 -12.79 -14.37 1.39
CA GLU A 37 -12.18 -15.61 0.87
C GLU A 37 -10.70 -15.40 0.56
N LEU A 38 -10.37 -14.29 -0.09
CA LEU A 38 -8.96 -13.97 -0.39
C LEU A 38 -8.14 -13.75 0.89
N ALA A 39 -8.68 -13.03 1.87
CA ALA A 39 -8.01 -12.76 3.12
C ALA A 39 -7.77 -14.03 3.97
N GLU A 40 -8.61 -15.05 3.86
CA GLU A 40 -8.45 -16.29 4.63
C GLU A 40 -7.63 -17.36 3.88
N HIS A 41 -7.66 -17.38 2.53
CA HIS A 41 -7.16 -18.50 1.74
C HIS A 41 -6.11 -18.16 0.70
N ALA A 42 -5.89 -16.88 0.36
CA ALA A 42 -4.90 -16.48 -0.63
C ALA A 42 -3.72 -15.75 0.02
N THR A 43 -2.56 -15.84 -0.63
CA THR A 43 -1.38 -15.01 -0.35
C THR A 43 -1.44 -13.70 -1.13
N PHE A 44 -0.57 -12.77 -0.77
CA PHE A 44 -0.47 -11.51 -1.51
C PHE A 44 0.02 -11.73 -2.95
N GLU A 45 0.96 -12.66 -3.18
CA GLU A 45 1.44 -13.01 -4.51
C GLU A 45 0.33 -13.63 -5.39
N GLU A 46 -0.53 -14.47 -4.82
CA GLU A 46 -1.71 -15.01 -5.52
C GLU A 46 -2.69 -13.88 -5.86
N THR A 47 -2.85 -12.92 -4.97
CA THR A 47 -3.69 -11.73 -5.19
C THR A 47 -3.11 -10.82 -6.27
N ILE A 48 -1.80 -10.59 -6.32
CA ILE A 48 -1.12 -9.88 -7.41
C ILE A 48 -1.44 -10.56 -8.74
N TYR A 49 -1.27 -11.87 -8.81
CA TYR A 49 -1.54 -12.63 -10.04
C TYR A 49 -3.01 -12.51 -10.45
N LEU A 50 -3.94 -12.66 -9.51
CA LEU A 50 -5.37 -12.50 -9.74
C LEU A 50 -5.71 -11.12 -10.34
N LEU A 51 -5.18 -10.06 -9.76
CA LEU A 51 -5.47 -8.69 -10.22
C LEU A 51 -4.91 -8.42 -11.62
N TRP A 52 -3.73 -8.92 -11.94
CA TRP A 52 -3.08 -8.70 -13.23
C TRP A 52 -3.64 -9.60 -14.34
N HIS A 53 -3.91 -10.88 -14.04
CA HIS A 53 -4.28 -11.90 -15.04
C HIS A 53 -5.77 -12.28 -15.01
N GLY A 54 -6.55 -11.81 -14.03
CA GLY A 54 -8.00 -12.06 -13.93
C GLY A 54 -8.37 -13.45 -13.41
N LYS A 55 -7.40 -14.26 -12.96
CA LYS A 55 -7.59 -15.60 -12.38
C LYS A 55 -6.54 -15.87 -11.31
N LEU A 56 -6.84 -16.75 -10.38
CA LEU A 56 -5.84 -17.26 -9.43
C LEU A 56 -4.79 -18.10 -10.18
N PRO A 57 -3.51 -18.07 -9.75
CA PRO A 57 -2.44 -18.84 -10.37
C PRO A 57 -2.54 -20.32 -10.02
N ASN A 58 -2.10 -21.20 -10.93
CA ASN A 58 -1.68 -22.52 -10.56
C ASN A 58 -0.28 -22.48 -9.92
N ARG A 59 0.22 -23.63 -9.40
CA ARG A 59 1.51 -23.69 -8.72
C ARG A 59 2.70 -23.25 -9.58
N ALA A 60 2.68 -23.55 -10.87
CA ALA A 60 3.77 -23.19 -11.79
C ALA A 60 3.74 -21.68 -12.08
N GLU A 61 2.56 -21.12 -12.29
CA GLU A 61 2.34 -19.68 -12.51
C GLU A 61 2.74 -18.87 -11.27
N LEU A 62 2.34 -19.30 -10.06
CA LEU A 62 2.73 -18.68 -8.80
C LEU A 62 4.25 -18.71 -8.61
N LYS A 63 4.87 -19.87 -8.84
CA LYS A 63 6.32 -20.02 -8.76
C LYS A 63 7.05 -19.08 -9.72
N SER A 64 6.59 -18.98 -10.97
CA SER A 64 7.17 -18.07 -11.96
C SER A 64 7.10 -16.63 -11.50
N LEU A 65 5.93 -16.18 -11.01
CA LEU A 65 5.76 -14.83 -10.49
C LEU A 65 6.68 -14.56 -9.28
N MET A 66 6.78 -15.49 -8.34
CA MET A 66 7.66 -15.34 -7.18
C MET A 66 9.15 -15.28 -7.58
N ASP A 67 9.57 -16.09 -8.54
CA ASP A 67 10.94 -16.05 -9.07
C ASP A 67 11.24 -14.70 -9.76
N GLU A 68 10.29 -14.18 -10.54
CA GLU A 68 10.41 -12.88 -11.20
C GLU A 68 10.47 -11.72 -10.20
N LEU A 69 9.62 -11.74 -9.19
CA LEU A 69 9.64 -10.75 -8.11
C LEU A 69 10.98 -10.77 -7.35
N ALA A 70 11.47 -11.97 -7.01
CA ALA A 70 12.74 -12.13 -6.32
C ALA A 70 13.93 -11.62 -7.16
N ALA A 71 13.94 -11.93 -8.47
CA ALA A 71 14.98 -11.47 -9.39
C ALA A 71 15.02 -9.94 -9.56
N ASN A 72 13.89 -9.26 -9.32
CA ASN A 72 13.76 -7.81 -9.49
C ASN A 72 13.76 -7.03 -8.18
N ALA A 73 13.90 -7.66 -7.02
CA ALA A 73 13.73 -6.99 -5.72
C ALA A 73 14.91 -6.09 -5.32
N ALA A 74 16.12 -6.39 -5.78
CA ALA A 74 17.31 -5.58 -5.47
C ALA A 74 17.23 -4.19 -6.11
N LEU A 75 17.73 -3.18 -5.40
CA LEU A 75 17.81 -1.80 -5.89
C LEU A 75 19.14 -1.57 -6.63
N PRO A 76 19.17 -0.67 -7.63
CA PRO A 76 20.43 -0.16 -8.18
C PRO A 76 21.28 0.52 -7.09
N ASP A 77 22.58 0.36 -7.13
CA ASP A 77 23.50 0.97 -6.16
C ASP A 77 23.44 2.50 -6.19
N GLU A 78 23.19 3.09 -7.34
CA GLU A 78 22.99 4.52 -7.52
C GLU A 78 21.76 5.01 -6.78
N LEU A 79 20.67 4.24 -6.81
CA LEU A 79 19.45 4.58 -6.06
C LEU A 79 19.68 4.46 -4.55
N LEU A 80 20.42 3.43 -4.10
CA LEU A 80 20.81 3.32 -2.69
C LEU A 80 21.69 4.52 -2.26
N THR A 81 22.61 4.94 -3.11
CA THR A 81 23.43 6.13 -2.89
C THR A 81 22.56 7.38 -2.80
N GLN A 82 21.60 7.55 -3.71
CA GLN A 82 20.64 8.65 -3.66
C GLN A 82 19.82 8.68 -2.36
N LEU A 83 19.30 7.53 -1.92
CA LEU A 83 18.55 7.42 -0.65
C LEU A 83 19.39 7.90 0.56
N ARG A 84 20.70 7.67 0.56
CA ARG A 84 21.63 8.12 1.61
C ARG A 84 21.82 9.65 1.63
N THR A 85 21.56 10.33 0.52
CA THR A 85 21.65 11.81 0.45
C THR A 85 20.41 12.51 0.98
N TYR A 86 19.32 11.80 1.22
CA TYR A 86 18.10 12.42 1.72
C TYR A 86 18.26 12.86 3.18
N PRO A 87 17.72 14.02 3.57
CA PRO A 87 17.78 14.47 4.96
C PRO A 87 17.19 13.43 5.92
N PRO A 88 17.81 13.17 7.10
CA PRO A 88 17.30 12.17 8.05
C PRO A 88 15.87 12.42 8.50
N GLY A 89 15.42 13.68 8.55
CA GLY A 89 14.05 14.08 8.86
C GLY A 89 13.09 14.09 7.66
N ALA A 90 13.52 13.63 6.47
CA ALA A 90 12.66 13.62 5.29
C ALA A 90 11.42 12.74 5.52
N ASN A 91 10.27 13.22 5.04
CA ASN A 91 9.03 12.43 5.08
C ASN A 91 9.20 11.17 4.21
N SER A 92 8.91 9.99 4.79
CA SER A 92 9.12 8.69 4.16
C SER A 92 8.35 8.53 2.85
N MET A 93 7.12 9.05 2.78
CA MET A 93 6.33 9.00 1.53
C MET A 93 6.90 9.91 0.44
N ALA A 94 7.51 11.04 0.81
CA ALA A 94 8.21 11.90 -0.14
C ALA A 94 9.49 11.21 -0.68
N ALA A 95 10.25 10.56 0.19
CA ALA A 95 11.42 9.77 -0.20
C ALA A 95 11.02 8.60 -1.13
N LEU A 96 9.98 7.84 -0.79
CA LEU A 96 9.45 6.76 -1.63
C LEU A 96 9.04 7.28 -3.02
N ARG A 97 8.27 8.38 -3.07
CA ARG A 97 7.84 8.98 -4.34
C ARG A 97 9.03 9.37 -5.22
N SER A 98 10.06 9.98 -4.64
CA SER A 98 11.27 10.38 -5.37
C SER A 98 12.06 9.17 -5.87
N ALA A 99 12.20 8.14 -5.04
CA ALA A 99 12.89 6.91 -5.41
C ALA A 99 12.16 6.16 -6.53
N VAL A 100 10.82 6.07 -6.48
CA VAL A 100 10.02 5.43 -7.52
C VAL A 100 10.13 6.19 -8.85
N SER A 101 10.09 7.53 -8.81
CA SER A 101 10.32 8.34 -10.01
C SER A 101 11.71 8.10 -10.60
N ALA A 102 12.74 7.97 -9.75
CA ALA A 102 14.11 7.71 -10.19
C ALA A 102 14.30 6.32 -10.81
N LEU A 103 13.47 5.32 -10.46
CA LEU A 103 13.57 3.97 -11.06
C LEU A 103 13.44 3.99 -12.58
N ALA A 104 12.68 4.92 -13.14
CA ALA A 104 12.55 5.07 -14.59
C ALA A 104 13.89 5.34 -15.29
N LEU A 105 14.85 5.96 -14.59
CA LEU A 105 16.19 6.27 -15.14
C LEU A 105 17.06 5.04 -15.29
N TYR A 106 16.74 3.96 -14.59
CA TYR A 106 17.48 2.70 -14.56
C TYR A 106 16.74 1.56 -15.30
N ASP A 107 15.69 1.88 -16.03
CA ASP A 107 14.92 0.91 -16.81
C ASP A 107 14.95 1.25 -18.30
N GLU A 108 15.66 0.47 -19.09
CA GLU A 108 15.78 0.66 -20.55
C GLU A 108 14.41 0.55 -21.24
N GLU A 109 13.44 -0.18 -20.64
CA GLU A 109 12.07 -0.32 -21.14
C GLU A 109 11.12 0.78 -20.63
N ALA A 110 11.60 1.79 -19.89
CA ALA A 110 10.73 2.79 -19.27
C ALA A 110 9.70 3.38 -20.23
N ASN A 111 10.11 3.69 -21.46
CA ASN A 111 9.28 4.30 -22.49
C ASN A 111 8.59 3.29 -23.42
N ASP A 112 8.79 1.99 -23.25
CA ASP A 112 8.04 0.98 -24.01
C ASP A 112 6.65 0.81 -23.39
N MET A 113 5.62 1.19 -24.15
CA MET A 113 4.21 1.19 -23.72
C MET A 113 3.48 -0.09 -24.11
N SER A 114 4.18 -1.11 -24.63
CA SER A 114 3.56 -2.41 -24.92
C SER A 114 3.00 -3.05 -23.65
N PRO A 115 1.89 -3.80 -23.74
CA PRO A 115 1.33 -4.50 -22.58
C PRO A 115 2.35 -5.41 -21.88
N GLU A 116 3.21 -6.07 -22.63
CA GLU A 116 4.25 -6.96 -22.13
C GLU A 116 5.32 -6.21 -21.34
N ALA A 117 5.82 -5.09 -21.87
CA ALA A 117 6.78 -4.25 -21.18
C ALA A 117 6.15 -3.60 -19.93
N ASN A 118 4.90 -3.19 -20.00
CA ASN A 118 4.19 -2.65 -18.85
C ASN A 118 4.02 -3.70 -17.74
N LEU A 119 3.78 -4.97 -18.07
CA LEU A 119 3.73 -6.05 -17.09
C LEU A 119 5.10 -6.27 -16.43
N ARG A 120 6.19 -6.32 -17.21
CA ARG A 120 7.56 -6.42 -16.65
C ARG A 120 7.89 -5.24 -15.73
N LYS A 121 7.52 -4.02 -16.11
CA LYS A 121 7.70 -2.83 -15.27
C LYS A 121 6.84 -2.89 -13.99
N ALA A 122 5.63 -3.44 -14.06
CA ALA A 122 4.80 -3.67 -12.89
C ALA A 122 5.45 -4.66 -11.91
N VAL A 123 6.05 -5.75 -12.43
CA VAL A 123 6.84 -6.70 -11.61
C VAL A 123 8.04 -5.99 -10.96
N LYS A 124 8.81 -5.21 -11.73
CA LYS A 124 9.95 -4.42 -11.20
C LYS A 124 9.52 -3.48 -10.08
N LEU A 125 8.43 -2.74 -10.27
CA LEU A 125 7.87 -1.82 -9.27
C LEU A 125 7.40 -2.58 -8.03
N GLN A 126 6.58 -3.61 -8.20
CA GLN A 126 6.04 -4.41 -7.09
C GLN A 126 7.16 -5.03 -6.24
N ALA A 127 8.24 -5.48 -6.86
CA ALA A 127 9.38 -6.07 -6.19
C ALA A 127 10.25 -5.04 -5.45
N LYS A 128 10.45 -3.84 -6.04
CA LYS A 128 11.38 -2.82 -5.50
C LYS A 128 10.76 -1.91 -4.44
N LEU A 129 9.44 -1.70 -4.45
CA LEU A 129 8.80 -0.81 -3.48
C LEU A 129 9.07 -1.22 -2.01
N PRO A 130 8.89 -2.49 -1.61
CA PRO A 130 9.23 -2.92 -0.26
C PRO A 130 10.69 -2.70 0.09
N THR A 131 11.60 -2.94 -0.86
CA THR A 131 13.04 -2.76 -0.66
C THR A 131 13.40 -1.28 -0.45
N ILE A 132 12.79 -0.36 -1.22
CA ILE A 132 12.98 1.09 -1.05
C ILE A 132 12.54 1.51 0.36
N VAL A 133 11.35 1.07 0.81
CA VAL A 133 10.81 1.44 2.12
C VAL A 133 11.71 0.92 3.24
N ALA A 134 12.11 -0.35 3.19
CA ALA A 134 12.99 -0.95 4.19
C ALA A 134 14.39 -0.31 4.19
N ALA A 135 14.97 -0.07 3.01
CA ALA A 135 16.27 0.56 2.88
C ALA A 135 16.27 1.96 3.47
N PHE A 136 15.28 2.79 3.13
CA PHE A 136 15.19 4.15 3.65
C PHE A 136 14.95 4.19 5.16
N ALA A 137 14.11 3.29 5.70
CA ALA A 137 13.90 3.18 7.14
C ALA A 137 15.22 2.88 7.87
N ARG A 138 16.04 1.95 7.37
CA ARG A 138 17.33 1.62 7.95
C ARG A 138 18.35 2.76 7.82
N ILE A 139 18.42 3.39 6.66
CA ILE A 139 19.32 4.55 6.44
C ILE A 139 19.02 5.68 7.44
N ARG A 140 17.75 5.97 7.72
CA ARG A 140 17.34 6.97 8.72
C ARG A 140 17.81 6.65 10.14
N GLU A 141 17.95 5.36 10.45
CA GLU A 141 18.48 4.88 11.73
C GLU A 141 20.01 4.73 11.75
N GLY A 142 20.70 5.16 10.69
CA GLY A 142 22.15 5.01 10.54
C GLY A 142 22.58 3.55 10.32
N LYS A 143 21.68 2.69 9.87
CA LYS A 143 21.93 1.27 9.59
C LYS A 143 22.09 1.03 8.09
N GLU A 144 22.89 0.01 7.75
CA GLU A 144 23.02 -0.42 6.35
C GLU A 144 21.74 -1.09 5.84
N PRO A 145 21.31 -0.78 4.60
CA PRO A 145 20.25 -1.53 3.91
C PRO A 145 20.59 -3.02 3.82
N ILE A 146 19.56 -3.85 3.90
CA ILE A 146 19.69 -5.30 3.78
C ILE A 146 19.18 -5.72 2.40
N GLN A 147 19.93 -6.61 1.76
CA GLN A 147 19.55 -7.18 0.47
C GLN A 147 18.36 -8.14 0.63
N PRO A 148 17.42 -8.15 -0.33
CA PRO A 148 16.30 -9.08 -0.30
C PRO A 148 16.76 -10.53 -0.44
N LYS A 149 16.05 -11.44 0.23
CA LYS A 149 16.21 -12.90 0.08
C LYS A 149 15.38 -13.40 -1.10
N SER A 150 15.87 -14.42 -1.80
CA SER A 150 15.07 -15.19 -2.75
C SER A 150 14.29 -16.31 -2.05
N GLY A 151 13.21 -16.77 -2.68
CA GLY A 151 12.44 -17.92 -2.20
C GLY A 151 11.54 -17.67 -1.00
N VAL A 152 11.33 -16.42 -0.63
CA VAL A 152 10.41 -16.01 0.44
C VAL A 152 9.34 -15.03 -0.09
N SER A 153 8.23 -14.88 0.64
CA SER A 153 7.16 -13.95 0.26
C SER A 153 7.58 -12.48 0.39
N ILE A 154 6.87 -11.58 -0.27
CA ILE A 154 7.06 -10.13 -0.14
C ILE A 154 6.93 -9.71 1.31
N ALA A 155 5.92 -10.21 2.03
CA ALA A 155 5.71 -9.89 3.44
C ALA A 155 6.89 -10.33 4.32
N HIS A 156 7.37 -11.56 4.14
CA HIS A 156 8.56 -12.05 4.85
C HIS A 156 9.78 -11.20 4.53
N ASN A 157 10.03 -10.95 3.26
CA ASN A 157 11.21 -10.22 2.80
C ASN A 157 11.22 -8.77 3.30
N PHE A 158 10.07 -8.10 3.26
CA PHE A 158 9.94 -6.75 3.81
C PHE A 158 10.29 -6.68 5.30
N LEU A 159 9.70 -7.57 6.12
CA LEU A 159 9.97 -7.60 7.56
C LEU A 159 11.44 -7.95 7.86
N TYR A 160 12.02 -8.88 7.10
CA TYR A 160 13.43 -9.22 7.20
C TYR A 160 14.33 -8.02 6.88
N MET A 161 14.12 -7.36 5.76
CA MET A 161 14.91 -6.19 5.35
C MET A 161 14.76 -5.02 6.31
N LEU A 162 13.57 -4.84 6.88
CA LEU A 162 13.28 -3.74 7.82
C LEU A 162 13.98 -3.97 9.17
N THR A 163 13.85 -5.17 9.73
CA THR A 163 14.30 -5.48 11.09
C THR A 163 15.73 -6.02 11.16
N GLY A 164 16.21 -6.66 10.11
CA GLY A 164 17.48 -7.38 10.08
C GLY A 164 17.42 -8.77 10.71
N LYS A 165 16.24 -9.27 11.01
CA LYS A 165 16.02 -10.58 11.63
C LYS A 165 15.00 -11.37 10.82
N ASP A 166 15.10 -12.70 10.84
CA ASP A 166 14.03 -13.52 10.30
C ASP A 166 12.74 -13.28 11.08
N PRO A 167 11.65 -12.93 10.39
CA PRO A 167 10.41 -12.57 11.05
C PRO A 167 9.66 -13.79 11.59
N ASP A 168 8.87 -13.57 12.62
CA ASP A 168 7.92 -14.55 13.14
C ASP A 168 6.81 -14.82 12.10
N GLU A 169 6.38 -16.08 11.98
CA GLU A 169 5.35 -16.49 11.03
C GLU A 169 4.01 -15.75 11.21
N VAL A 170 3.64 -15.41 12.46
CA VAL A 170 2.39 -14.66 12.72
C VAL A 170 2.52 -13.23 12.18
N ALA A 171 3.69 -12.61 12.35
CA ALA A 171 3.94 -11.29 11.80
C ALA A 171 3.93 -11.30 10.25
N VAL A 172 4.51 -12.34 9.64
CA VAL A 172 4.48 -12.52 8.18
C VAL A 172 3.04 -12.68 7.68
N LYS A 173 2.25 -13.55 8.29
CA LYS A 173 0.83 -13.78 7.93
C LYS A 173 -0.01 -12.52 8.13
N ALA A 174 0.23 -11.77 9.20
CA ALA A 174 -0.49 -10.53 9.45
C ALA A 174 -0.19 -9.48 8.38
N LEU A 175 1.07 -9.28 8.02
CA LEU A 175 1.44 -8.35 6.97
C LEU A 175 0.92 -8.81 5.59
N ASP A 176 1.06 -10.08 5.26
CA ASP A 176 0.56 -10.65 4.01
C ASP A 176 -0.94 -10.42 3.85
N LYS A 177 -1.73 -10.74 4.87
CA LYS A 177 -3.17 -10.49 4.90
C LYS A 177 -3.49 -8.97 4.79
N ALA A 178 -2.72 -8.11 5.46
CA ALA A 178 -2.88 -6.66 5.32
C ALA A 178 -2.63 -6.20 3.87
N LEU A 179 -1.62 -6.75 3.19
CA LEU A 179 -1.34 -6.45 1.78
C LEU A 179 -2.48 -6.94 0.87
N VAL A 180 -3.02 -8.14 1.08
CA VAL A 180 -4.21 -8.64 0.36
C VAL A 180 -5.38 -7.68 0.51
N LEU A 181 -5.69 -7.27 1.75
CA LEU A 181 -6.82 -6.39 2.05
C LEU A 181 -6.67 -4.96 1.47
N HIS A 182 -5.46 -4.54 1.14
CA HIS A 182 -5.16 -3.21 0.59
C HIS A 182 -4.75 -3.24 -0.89
N ALA A 183 -4.81 -4.39 -1.55
CA ALA A 183 -4.31 -4.54 -2.92
C ALA A 183 -5.09 -3.70 -3.94
N ASP A 184 -6.42 -3.55 -3.77
CA ASP A 184 -7.25 -2.69 -4.62
C ASP A 184 -8.48 -2.16 -3.88
N HIS A 185 -9.01 -1.02 -4.32
CA HIS A 185 -10.25 -0.44 -3.80
C HIS A 185 -10.89 0.47 -4.84
N GLU A 186 -11.23 -0.09 -6.00
CA GLU A 186 -11.85 0.62 -7.12
C GLU A 186 -11.05 1.87 -7.57
N LEU A 187 -11.75 2.94 -7.96
CA LEU A 187 -11.14 4.21 -8.35
C LEU A 187 -10.88 5.12 -7.16
N ASN A 188 -10.09 4.67 -6.20
CA ASN A 188 -9.58 5.54 -5.15
C ASN A 188 -8.71 6.67 -5.73
N ALA A 189 -8.40 7.69 -4.92
CA ALA A 189 -7.67 8.86 -5.37
C ALA A 189 -6.30 8.53 -6.00
N SER A 190 -5.59 7.53 -5.49
CA SER A 190 -4.29 7.10 -6.04
C SER A 190 -4.46 6.43 -7.41
N THR A 191 -5.40 5.51 -7.54
CA THR A 191 -5.71 4.85 -8.82
C THR A 191 -6.17 5.88 -9.85
N PHE A 192 -7.01 6.84 -9.46
CA PHE A 192 -7.45 7.90 -10.36
C PHE A 192 -6.29 8.78 -10.82
N ALA A 193 -5.40 9.21 -9.91
CA ALA A 193 -4.23 10.02 -10.25
C ALA A 193 -3.28 9.27 -11.20
N ALA A 194 -3.00 7.98 -10.94
CA ALA A 194 -2.20 7.15 -11.83
C ALA A 194 -2.82 7.05 -13.22
N ARG A 195 -4.13 6.78 -13.30
CA ARG A 195 -4.84 6.64 -14.59
C ARG A 195 -4.82 7.92 -15.41
N VAL A 196 -5.01 9.08 -14.78
CA VAL A 196 -4.91 10.39 -15.47
C VAL A 196 -3.51 10.57 -16.05
N THR A 197 -2.47 10.23 -15.28
CA THR A 197 -1.08 10.35 -15.72
C THR A 197 -0.81 9.44 -16.92
N VAL A 198 -1.10 8.15 -16.81
CA VAL A 198 -0.79 7.19 -17.90
C VAL A 198 -1.72 7.33 -19.11
N ALA A 199 -2.90 7.96 -18.96
CA ALA A 199 -3.79 8.27 -20.08
C ALA A 199 -3.17 9.27 -21.08
N THR A 200 -2.14 10.00 -20.67
CA THR A 200 -1.35 10.87 -21.54
C THR A 200 -0.24 10.13 -22.31
N LEU A 201 -0.20 8.80 -22.21
CA LEU A 201 0.87 7.93 -22.70
C LEU A 201 2.23 8.16 -21.96
N SER A 202 2.16 8.68 -20.74
CA SER A 202 3.31 8.69 -19.83
C SER A 202 3.58 7.29 -19.28
N ASP A 203 4.82 7.03 -18.89
CA ASP A 203 5.26 5.72 -18.39
C ASP A 203 4.61 5.33 -17.05
N ILE A 204 4.66 4.04 -16.71
CA ILE A 204 4.06 3.51 -15.49
C ILE A 204 4.73 4.03 -14.20
N TYR A 205 6.04 4.37 -14.25
CA TYR A 205 6.76 4.96 -13.10
C TYR A 205 6.19 6.33 -12.76
N SER A 206 5.90 7.16 -13.77
CA SER A 206 5.21 8.43 -13.62
C SER A 206 3.80 8.26 -13.04
N GLY A 207 3.07 7.24 -13.52
CA GLY A 207 1.74 6.90 -12.99
C GLY A 207 1.79 6.52 -11.51
N VAL A 208 2.69 5.62 -11.12
CA VAL A 208 2.85 5.21 -9.71
C VAL A 208 3.37 6.35 -8.84
N THR A 209 4.27 7.19 -9.36
CA THR A 209 4.73 8.41 -8.68
C THR A 209 3.58 9.34 -8.35
N SER A 210 2.66 9.55 -9.30
CA SER A 210 1.43 10.34 -9.09
C SER A 210 0.52 9.71 -8.05
N ALA A 211 0.35 8.37 -8.08
CA ALA A 211 -0.42 7.63 -7.10
C ALA A 211 0.13 7.79 -5.68
N ILE A 212 1.45 7.68 -5.50
CA ILE A 212 2.11 7.88 -4.20
C ILE A 212 1.93 9.34 -3.72
N GLY A 213 1.97 10.30 -4.65
CA GLY A 213 1.68 11.70 -4.34
C GLY A 213 0.27 11.91 -3.78
N ALA A 214 -0.73 11.28 -4.39
CA ALA A 214 -2.11 11.30 -3.90
C ALA A 214 -2.25 10.54 -2.57
N LEU A 215 -1.59 9.37 -2.44
CA LEU A 215 -1.64 8.54 -1.23
C LEU A 215 -1.11 9.26 0.01
N LYS A 216 -0.08 10.10 -0.15
CA LYS A 216 0.50 10.90 0.93
C LYS A 216 -0.50 11.89 1.56
N GLY A 217 -1.55 12.27 0.84
CA GLY A 217 -2.50 13.28 1.29
C GLY A 217 -3.23 12.88 2.59
N PRO A 218 -3.48 13.82 3.52
CA PRO A 218 -4.11 13.53 4.82
C PRO A 218 -5.58 13.07 4.70
N LEU A 219 -6.20 13.27 3.55
CA LEU A 219 -7.56 12.78 3.26
C LEU A 219 -7.57 11.43 2.52
N HIS A 220 -6.42 10.77 2.42
CA HIS A 220 -6.24 9.45 1.81
C HIS A 220 -5.33 8.59 2.69
N GLY A 221 -4.24 8.02 2.18
CA GLY A 221 -3.32 7.17 2.96
C GLY A 221 -2.66 7.87 4.15
N GLY A 222 -2.46 9.17 4.10
CA GLY A 222 -2.00 9.96 5.25
C GLY A 222 -2.91 9.91 6.48
N ALA A 223 -4.15 9.42 6.35
CA ALA A 223 -5.04 9.21 7.48
C ALA A 223 -4.51 8.12 8.43
N ASN A 224 -3.85 7.08 7.92
CA ASN A 224 -3.27 6.01 8.74
C ASN A 224 -2.09 6.53 9.59
N GLU A 225 -1.25 7.40 9.03
CA GLU A 225 -0.19 8.09 9.77
C GLU A 225 -0.79 8.93 10.93
N ALA A 226 -1.86 9.65 10.65
CA ALA A 226 -2.55 10.47 11.66
C ALA A 226 -3.18 9.62 12.77
N VAL A 227 -3.63 8.39 12.48
CA VAL A 227 -4.08 7.44 13.53
C VAL A 227 -2.92 7.05 14.43
N MET A 228 -1.74 6.73 13.88
CA MET A 228 -0.57 6.38 14.71
C MET A 228 -0.13 7.54 15.59
N ILE A 229 -0.10 8.76 15.05
CA ILE A 229 0.20 9.97 15.85
C ILE A 229 -0.82 10.12 16.99
N MET A 230 -2.11 9.93 16.71
CA MET A 230 -3.16 9.99 17.73
C MET A 230 -2.95 8.93 18.83
N LEU A 231 -2.57 7.71 18.47
CA LEU A 231 -2.29 6.64 19.44
C LEU A 231 -1.07 6.98 20.30
N ASP A 232 -0.03 7.55 19.71
CA ASP A 232 1.15 8.03 20.43
C ASP A 232 0.81 9.19 21.39
N GLU A 233 -0.07 10.13 20.97
CA GLU A 233 -0.57 11.23 21.82
C GLU A 233 -1.38 10.70 23.01
N ILE A 234 -2.21 9.67 22.81
CA ILE A 234 -2.98 9.01 23.88
C ILE A 234 -2.03 8.32 24.87
N GLY A 235 -1.03 7.62 24.36
CA GLY A 235 0.06 6.97 25.11
C GLY A 235 -0.37 5.77 25.95
N SER A 236 -1.52 5.82 26.67
CA SER A 236 -2.01 4.71 27.48
C SER A 236 -3.54 4.61 27.45
N ILE A 237 -4.07 3.43 27.78
CA ILE A 237 -5.51 3.15 27.74
C ILE A 237 -6.31 4.05 28.70
N GLU A 238 -5.72 4.41 29.82
CA GLU A 238 -6.33 5.26 30.84
C GLU A 238 -6.63 6.67 30.33
N ASN A 239 -5.91 7.12 29.30
CA ASN A 239 -6.07 8.45 28.71
C ASN A 239 -7.12 8.51 27.61
N VAL A 240 -7.58 7.36 27.11
CA VAL A 240 -8.46 7.27 25.92
C VAL A 240 -9.75 8.06 26.12
N GLU A 241 -10.45 7.83 27.23
CA GLU A 241 -11.75 8.48 27.50
C GLU A 241 -11.62 9.99 27.51
N LYS A 242 -10.63 10.52 28.26
CA LYS A 242 -10.38 11.94 28.33
C LYS A 242 -10.01 12.52 26.97
N TYR A 243 -9.09 11.88 26.25
CA TYR A 243 -8.63 12.36 24.93
C TYR A 243 -9.80 12.45 23.94
N ILE A 244 -10.62 11.40 23.88
CA ILE A 244 -11.77 11.35 22.98
C ILE A 244 -12.83 12.42 23.37
N SER A 245 -13.14 12.56 24.67
CA SER A 245 -14.09 13.56 25.15
C SER A 245 -13.63 14.99 24.81
N ASP A 246 -12.35 15.31 25.07
CA ASP A 246 -11.76 16.60 24.75
C ASP A 246 -11.85 16.93 23.23
N LYS A 247 -11.63 15.91 22.37
CA LYS A 247 -11.75 16.05 20.91
C LYS A 247 -13.20 16.30 20.48
N LEU A 248 -14.17 15.58 21.08
CA LEU A 248 -15.59 15.72 20.77
C LEU A 248 -16.12 17.10 21.22
N GLU A 249 -15.73 17.59 22.40
CA GLU A 249 -16.10 18.93 22.89
C GLU A 249 -15.60 20.03 21.97
N ARG A 250 -14.38 19.89 21.45
CA ARG A 250 -13.77 20.82 20.49
C ARG A 250 -14.26 20.65 19.06
N LYS A 251 -15.13 19.64 18.81
CA LYS A 251 -15.60 19.26 17.46
C LYS A 251 -14.46 18.94 16.49
N GLU A 252 -13.36 18.41 17.02
CA GLU A 252 -12.23 17.95 16.24
C GLU A 252 -12.48 16.54 15.68
N LYS A 253 -11.80 16.22 14.58
CA LYS A 253 -11.89 14.88 13.99
C LYS A 253 -11.12 13.88 14.84
N ILE A 254 -11.71 12.71 15.04
CA ILE A 254 -11.05 11.54 15.61
C ILE A 254 -10.59 10.68 14.44
N MET A 255 -9.27 10.54 14.28
CA MET A 255 -8.69 9.81 13.15
C MET A 255 -8.99 8.31 13.26
N GLY A 256 -9.22 7.66 12.11
CA GLY A 256 -9.60 6.25 12.05
C GLY A 256 -11.11 5.99 12.17
N PHE A 257 -11.92 7.01 12.43
CA PHE A 257 -13.37 6.91 12.48
C PHE A 257 -14.03 7.61 11.29
N GLY A 258 -15.08 6.97 10.76
CA GLY A 258 -15.80 7.44 9.58
C GLY A 258 -15.12 7.00 8.27
N HIS A 259 -15.94 6.73 7.27
CA HIS A 259 -15.50 6.34 5.94
C HIS A 259 -16.38 6.99 4.87
N ARG A 260 -15.78 7.40 3.75
CA ARG A 260 -16.55 8.07 2.68
C ARG A 260 -17.48 7.10 1.94
N VAL A 261 -17.07 5.85 1.79
CA VAL A 261 -17.78 4.81 1.04
C VAL A 261 -18.63 3.94 1.96
N TYR A 262 -18.03 3.42 3.05
CA TYR A 262 -18.70 2.49 3.95
C TYR A 262 -19.47 3.22 5.04
N LYS A 263 -20.81 3.01 5.09
CA LYS A 263 -21.69 3.57 6.12
C LYS A 263 -21.90 2.62 7.31
N ASN A 264 -21.81 1.32 7.07
CA ASN A 264 -22.09 0.26 8.05
C ASN A 264 -20.82 -0.50 8.50
N GLY A 265 -19.63 0.10 8.31
CA GLY A 265 -18.35 -0.51 8.64
C GLY A 265 -17.60 -1.02 7.41
N ASP A 266 -16.28 -0.96 7.50
CA ASP A 266 -15.36 -1.43 6.45
C ASP A 266 -15.21 -2.96 6.56
N PRO A 267 -15.48 -3.75 5.49
CA PRO A 267 -15.39 -5.21 5.54
C PRO A 267 -13.99 -5.72 5.89
N ARG A 268 -12.96 -4.90 5.66
CA ARG A 268 -11.57 -5.25 5.99
C ARG A 268 -11.27 -5.16 7.49
N ALA A 269 -12.01 -4.33 8.23
CA ALA A 269 -11.74 -4.03 9.64
C ALA A 269 -11.77 -5.27 10.53
N LYS A 270 -12.69 -6.21 10.30
CA LYS A 270 -12.79 -7.46 11.09
C LYS A 270 -11.52 -8.32 11.00
N HIS A 271 -10.91 -8.39 9.80
CA HIS A 271 -9.67 -9.13 9.58
C HIS A 271 -8.48 -8.43 10.24
N LEU A 272 -8.35 -7.11 10.06
CA LEU A 272 -7.29 -6.31 10.68
C LEU A 272 -7.36 -6.35 12.20
N GLN A 273 -8.58 -6.29 12.76
CA GLN A 273 -8.80 -6.35 14.21
C GLN A 273 -8.39 -7.72 14.81
N LYS A 274 -8.73 -8.82 14.11
CA LYS A 274 -8.31 -10.17 14.49
C LYS A 274 -6.78 -10.27 14.50
N MET A 275 -6.11 -9.81 13.45
CA MET A 275 -4.65 -9.83 13.34
C MET A 275 -3.97 -8.97 14.42
N SER A 276 -4.51 -7.77 14.69
CA SER A 276 -3.99 -6.90 15.74
C SER A 276 -4.05 -7.57 17.11
N ARG A 277 -5.12 -8.30 17.41
CA ARG A 277 -5.25 -9.07 18.64
C ARG A 277 -4.21 -10.19 18.72
N GLU A 278 -4.08 -11.00 17.68
CA GLU A 278 -3.10 -12.11 17.63
C GLU A 278 -1.66 -11.61 17.80
N LEU A 279 -1.32 -10.48 17.19
CA LEU A 279 -0.01 -9.84 17.35
C LEU A 279 0.19 -9.30 18.78
N GLY A 280 -0.83 -8.67 19.36
CA GLY A 280 -0.81 -8.15 20.72
C GLY A 280 -0.63 -9.27 21.75
N GLU A 281 -1.32 -10.40 21.58
CA GLU A 281 -1.18 -11.60 22.43
C GLU A 281 0.26 -12.11 22.43
N ARG A 282 0.87 -12.23 21.24
CA ARG A 282 2.26 -12.69 21.12
C ARG A 282 3.28 -11.70 21.69
N ALA A 283 3.02 -10.42 21.56
CA ALA A 283 3.88 -9.37 22.12
C ALA A 283 3.69 -9.17 23.63
N GLY A 284 2.74 -9.86 24.27
CA GLY A 284 2.38 -9.64 25.67
C GLY A 284 1.70 -8.29 25.94
N ASN A 285 1.15 -7.66 24.92
CA ASN A 285 0.55 -6.32 24.94
C ASN A 285 -0.97 -6.37 24.78
N LEU A 286 -1.64 -7.24 25.50
CA LEU A 286 -3.12 -7.31 25.54
C LEU A 286 -3.73 -6.31 26.54
N LYS A 287 -3.27 -5.08 26.53
CA LYS A 287 -3.92 -4.04 27.34
C LYS A 287 -4.69 -3.06 26.48
#